data_8663fea15b98061e0441a39b64d0da8e
#
_entry.id   8663fea15b98061e0441a39b64d0da8e
#
_cell.length_a   1.000
_cell.length_b   1.000
_cell.length_c   1.000
_cell.angle_alpha   90.00
_cell.angle_beta   90.00
_cell.angle_gamma   90.00
#
_symmetry.space_group_name_H-M   'P 1'
#
loop_
_entity.id
_entity.type
_entity.pdbx_description
1 polymer ?
#
loop_
_entity_poly.entity_id
_entity_poly.type
_entity_poly.pdbx_seq_one_letter_code
_entity_poly.pdbx_strand_id
1 'polypeptide(L)'
;MAFRSEILIKLDKKGRVLLPAAFRDELPPDDRGAFVLYHSPNLAGVVNGNSRRGFDTMLQTLRTEALGPKGSLKASLDDEAFDPAGYLSASARTIPMEPDGRFSLPGEFAEVLEVADGVMLVGKGDKFQMWNPKRWQARRDADKARMAAFVRGLDAGDA
;
A
#
# COMPACT_ATOMS: atom_id res chain seq x y z
N MET A 1 10.32 -9.86 4.22
CA MET A 1 9.42 -8.77 4.62
C MET A 1 7.98 -9.18 4.35
N ALA A 2 7.16 -9.25 5.39
CA ALA A 2 5.77 -9.65 5.24
C ALA A 2 4.88 -8.90 6.23
N PHE A 3 4.15 -7.92 5.74
CA PHE A 3 3.18 -7.17 6.56
C PHE A 3 1.94 -8.03 6.80
N ARG A 4 1.59 -8.19 8.07
CA ARG A 4 0.43 -8.98 8.52
C ARG A 4 -0.38 -8.20 9.52
N SER A 5 -1.59 -8.68 9.77
CA SER A 5 -2.53 -8.14 10.75
C SER A 5 -3.30 -6.93 10.26
N GLU A 6 -4.34 -6.61 10.99
CA GLU A 6 -5.09 -5.37 10.84
C GLU A 6 -5.08 -4.67 12.19
N ILE A 7 -4.69 -3.41 12.20
CA ILE A 7 -4.51 -2.62 13.41
C ILE A 7 -5.14 -1.24 13.23
N LEU A 8 -6.04 -0.89 14.13
CA LEU A 8 -6.61 0.47 14.14
C LEU A 8 -5.61 1.40 14.82
N ILE A 9 -5.17 2.43 14.10
CA ILE A 9 -4.26 3.44 14.63
C ILE A 9 -4.99 4.77 14.76
N LYS A 10 -4.62 5.54 15.80
CA LYS A 10 -5.21 6.85 16.04
C LYS A 10 -4.55 7.90 15.16
N LEU A 11 -5.38 8.81 14.66
CA LEU A 11 -4.95 10.02 13.97
C LEU A 11 -5.19 11.19 14.93
N ASP A 12 -4.14 11.92 15.32
CA ASP A 12 -4.29 13.07 16.18
C ASP A 12 -4.79 14.30 15.40
N LYS A 13 -5.08 15.39 16.12
CA LYS A 13 -5.63 16.61 15.50
C LYS A 13 -4.65 17.28 14.52
N LYS A 14 -3.37 16.96 14.62
CA LYS A 14 -2.33 17.50 13.74
C LYS A 14 -2.00 16.57 12.57
N GLY A 15 -2.75 15.49 12.42
CA GLY A 15 -2.53 14.54 11.34
C GLY A 15 -1.40 13.55 11.61
N ARG A 16 -0.95 13.42 12.85
CA ARG A 16 0.13 12.49 13.19
C ARG A 16 -0.44 11.13 13.57
N VAL A 17 0.27 10.11 13.18
CA VAL A 17 -0.05 8.70 13.44
C VAL A 17 1.21 7.96 13.86
N LEU A 18 1.03 6.81 14.50
CA LEU A 18 2.12 5.94 14.90
C LEU A 18 2.06 4.66 14.09
N LEU A 19 3.13 4.35 13.36
CA LEU A 19 3.26 3.06 12.70
C LEU A 19 3.62 2.02 13.75
N PRO A 20 2.76 1.00 13.99
CA PRO A 20 3.02 0.02 15.04
C PRO A 20 4.29 -0.79 14.80
N ALA A 21 4.90 -1.28 15.88
CA ALA A 21 6.11 -2.09 15.81
C ALA A 21 5.94 -3.30 14.87
N ALA A 22 4.76 -3.91 14.85
CA ALA A 22 4.48 -5.04 13.95
C ALA A 22 4.69 -4.69 12.47
N PHE A 23 4.51 -3.41 12.10
CA PHE A 23 4.76 -2.93 10.74
C PHE A 23 6.16 -2.35 10.59
N ARG A 24 6.64 -1.60 11.59
CA ARG A 24 8.00 -1.04 11.56
C ARG A 24 9.07 -2.12 11.44
N ASP A 25 8.90 -3.23 12.15
CA ASP A 25 9.87 -4.32 12.16
C ASP A 25 9.93 -5.06 10.82
N GLU A 26 8.94 -4.88 9.97
CA GLU A 26 8.96 -5.43 8.61
C GLU A 26 9.69 -4.53 7.62
N LEU A 27 10.01 -3.29 7.98
CA LEU A 27 10.87 -2.45 7.17
C LEU A 27 12.31 -2.93 7.30
N PRO A 28 13.13 -2.82 6.23
CA PRO A 28 14.55 -3.20 6.33
C PRO A 28 15.24 -2.48 7.49
N PRO A 29 16.04 -3.17 8.30
CA PRO A 29 16.67 -2.56 9.48
C PRO A 29 17.53 -1.32 9.19
N ASP A 30 18.10 -1.25 7.99
CA ASP A 30 18.94 -0.13 7.55
C ASP A 30 18.14 0.93 6.78
N ASP A 31 16.83 0.79 6.71
CA ASP A 31 15.95 1.72 5.95
C ASP A 31 14.61 1.92 6.66
N ARG A 32 14.69 2.38 7.92
CA ARG A 32 13.51 2.64 8.77
C ARG A 32 13.24 4.12 9.01
N GLY A 33 13.99 5.00 8.35
CA GLY A 33 13.80 6.45 8.49
C GLY A 33 12.67 7.02 7.64
N ALA A 34 12.14 6.24 6.71
CA ALA A 34 11.05 6.66 5.84
C ALA A 34 10.41 5.44 5.18
N PHE A 35 9.22 5.64 4.65
CA PHE A 35 8.51 4.66 3.85
C PHE A 35 7.72 5.40 2.77
N VAL A 36 7.08 4.66 1.87
CA VAL A 36 6.37 5.25 0.72
C VAL A 36 4.88 5.00 0.86
N LEU A 37 4.08 6.05 0.67
CA LEU A 37 2.62 5.95 0.53
C LEU A 37 2.21 6.36 -0.87
N TYR A 38 1.22 5.66 -1.42
CA TYR A 38 0.66 5.98 -2.73
C TYR A 38 -0.80 5.53 -2.80
N HIS A 39 -1.58 6.22 -3.62
CA HIS A 39 -2.99 5.84 -3.81
C HIS A 39 -3.09 4.47 -4.47
N SER A 40 -4.09 3.66 -4.06
CA SER A 40 -4.37 2.42 -4.78
C SER A 40 -4.71 2.75 -6.23
N PRO A 41 -4.12 2.03 -7.21
CA PRO A 41 -4.39 2.33 -8.62
C PRO A 41 -5.83 2.04 -9.06
N ASN A 42 -6.56 1.21 -8.32
CA ASN A 42 -7.91 0.81 -8.72
C ASN A 42 -8.95 0.86 -7.61
N LEU A 43 -8.55 1.03 -6.35
CA LEU A 43 -9.50 1.10 -5.23
C LEU A 43 -9.58 2.55 -4.73
N ALA A 44 -10.70 3.20 -4.97
CA ALA A 44 -10.92 4.53 -4.43
C ALA A 44 -10.94 4.48 -2.89
N GLY A 45 -10.30 5.48 -2.27
CA GLY A 45 -10.29 5.60 -0.82
C GLY A 45 -9.34 4.65 -0.09
N VAL A 46 -8.41 4.04 -0.80
CA VAL A 46 -7.38 3.15 -0.22
C VAL A 46 -6.01 3.71 -0.53
N VAL A 47 -5.14 3.72 0.48
CA VAL A 47 -3.75 4.16 0.35
C VAL A 47 -2.85 2.96 0.61
N ASN A 48 -1.93 2.71 -0.30
CA ASN A 48 -0.93 1.64 -0.17
C ASN A 48 0.35 2.18 0.46
N GLY A 49 1.04 1.33 1.20
CA GLY A 49 2.32 1.65 1.78
C GLY A 49 3.34 0.55 1.59
N ASN A 50 4.61 0.93 1.50
CA ASN A 50 5.70 -0.01 1.32
C ASN A 50 7.01 0.60 1.83
N SER A 51 8.01 -0.24 2.07
CA SER A 51 9.37 0.25 2.23
C SER A 51 9.82 0.92 0.93
N ARG A 52 10.85 1.76 1.00
CA ARG A 52 11.42 2.38 -0.21
C ARG A 52 11.91 1.31 -1.18
N ARG A 53 12.61 0.30 -0.68
CA ARG A 53 13.10 -0.81 -1.52
C ARG A 53 11.96 -1.63 -2.11
N GLY A 54 10.95 -1.93 -1.32
CA GLY A 54 9.79 -2.68 -1.80
C GLY A 54 9.03 -1.94 -2.89
N PHE A 55 8.89 -0.63 -2.73
CA PHE A 55 8.27 0.21 -3.75
C PHE A 55 9.09 0.22 -5.04
N ASP A 56 10.41 0.39 -4.95
CA ASP A 56 11.29 0.39 -6.13
C ASP A 56 11.26 -0.96 -6.85
N THR A 57 11.27 -2.05 -6.10
CA THR A 57 11.16 -3.40 -6.66
C THR A 57 9.83 -3.58 -7.41
N MET A 58 8.74 -3.10 -6.82
CA MET A 58 7.43 -3.15 -7.46
C MET A 58 7.40 -2.36 -8.77
N LEU A 59 7.97 -1.16 -8.78
CA LEU A 59 8.05 -0.35 -10.00
C LEU A 59 8.85 -1.06 -11.09
N GLN A 60 9.95 -1.70 -10.73
CA GLN A 60 10.77 -2.43 -11.70
C GLN A 60 10.04 -3.64 -12.27
N THR A 61 9.36 -4.39 -11.42
CA THR A 61 8.51 -5.52 -11.85
C THR A 61 7.41 -5.04 -12.78
N LEU A 62 6.76 -3.93 -12.43
CA LEU A 62 5.70 -3.35 -13.24
C LEU A 62 6.21 -2.94 -14.63
N ARG A 63 7.39 -2.32 -14.70
CA ARG A 63 8.00 -1.97 -15.99
C ARG A 63 8.26 -3.20 -16.84
N THR A 64 8.82 -4.25 -16.23
CA THR A 64 9.14 -5.48 -16.96
C THR A 64 7.88 -6.20 -17.45
N GLU A 65 6.88 -6.35 -16.62
CA GLU A 65 5.66 -7.07 -16.95
C GLU A 65 4.75 -6.31 -17.92
N ALA A 66 4.60 -5.00 -17.70
CA ALA A 66 3.69 -4.19 -18.51
C ALA A 66 4.24 -3.84 -19.88
N LEU A 67 5.54 -3.58 -19.98
CA LEU A 67 6.15 -3.02 -21.18
C LEU A 67 7.17 -3.96 -21.83
N GLY A 68 7.66 -4.95 -21.08
CA GLY A 68 8.78 -5.77 -21.51
C GLY A 68 10.09 -4.97 -21.60
N PRO A 69 11.22 -5.62 -21.92
CA PRO A 69 12.51 -4.91 -21.97
C PRO A 69 12.55 -3.79 -23.00
N LYS A 70 11.99 -4.02 -24.19
CA LYS A 70 11.98 -3.03 -25.29
C LYS A 70 10.95 -1.93 -25.03
N GLY A 71 9.80 -2.27 -24.47
CA GLY A 71 8.76 -1.31 -24.14
C GLY A 71 9.19 -0.34 -23.04
N SER A 72 9.99 -0.82 -22.09
CA SER A 72 10.54 0.02 -21.02
C SER A 72 11.46 1.10 -21.56
N LEU A 73 12.30 0.76 -22.54
CA LEU A 73 13.16 1.75 -23.19
C LEU A 73 12.33 2.79 -23.97
N LYS A 74 11.31 2.34 -24.70
CA LYS A 74 10.41 3.24 -25.42
C LYS A 74 9.73 4.22 -24.44
N ALA A 75 9.20 3.71 -23.31
CA ALA A 75 8.55 4.54 -22.31
C ALA A 75 9.51 5.59 -21.71
N SER A 76 10.79 5.26 -21.59
CA SER A 76 11.81 6.18 -21.07
C SER A 76 12.16 7.28 -22.06
N LEU A 77 12.01 7.02 -23.35
CA LEU A 77 12.40 7.96 -24.42
C LEU A 77 11.21 8.71 -25.02
N ASP A 78 10.01 8.21 -24.85
CA ASP A 78 8.78 8.77 -25.44
C ASP A 78 7.85 9.22 -24.32
N ASP A 79 7.82 10.51 -24.06
CA ASP A 79 7.01 11.09 -22.96
C ASP A 79 5.50 10.98 -23.20
N GLU A 80 5.06 10.69 -24.41
CA GLU A 80 3.64 10.46 -24.71
C GLU A 80 3.22 9.02 -24.48
N ALA A 81 4.16 8.08 -24.37
CA ALA A 81 3.84 6.69 -24.07
C ALA A 81 3.32 6.55 -22.64
N PHE A 82 2.26 5.75 -22.46
CA PHE A 82 1.75 5.49 -21.13
C PHE A 82 2.80 4.70 -20.33
N ASP A 83 3.16 5.25 -19.17
CA ASP A 83 4.17 4.67 -18.27
C ASP A 83 3.52 4.41 -16.91
N PRO A 84 3.01 3.19 -16.67
CA PRO A 84 2.35 2.90 -15.39
C PRO A 84 3.26 3.03 -14.19
N ALA A 85 4.54 2.65 -14.29
CA ALA A 85 5.50 2.81 -13.21
C ALA A 85 5.77 4.29 -12.93
N GLY A 86 5.91 5.10 -13.98
CA GLY A 86 6.09 6.55 -13.85
C GLY A 86 4.89 7.22 -13.21
N TYR A 87 3.68 6.79 -13.57
CA TYR A 87 2.45 7.29 -12.95
C TYR A 87 2.44 7.03 -11.44
N LEU A 88 2.73 5.82 -11.03
CA LEU A 88 2.77 5.49 -9.59
C LEU A 88 3.89 6.24 -8.87
N SER A 89 5.06 6.33 -9.48
CA SER A 89 6.20 7.06 -8.91
C SER A 89 5.87 8.53 -8.68
N ALA A 90 5.24 9.18 -9.66
CA ALA A 90 4.88 10.59 -9.57
C ALA A 90 3.85 10.86 -8.48
N SER A 91 2.91 9.93 -8.25
CA SER A 91 1.85 10.07 -7.26
C SER A 91 2.28 9.62 -5.85
N ALA A 92 3.43 8.97 -5.72
CA ALA A 92 3.93 8.48 -4.44
C ALA A 92 4.53 9.60 -3.61
N ARG A 93 4.49 9.41 -2.28
CA ARG A 93 5.13 10.32 -1.32
C ARG A 93 6.02 9.51 -0.40
N THR A 94 7.26 9.98 -0.25
CA THR A 94 8.15 9.43 0.76
C THR A 94 7.85 10.10 2.08
N ILE A 95 7.53 9.31 3.08
CA ILE A 95 7.05 9.78 4.38
C ILE A 95 8.18 9.60 5.39
N PRO A 96 8.74 10.70 5.91
CA PRO A 96 9.72 10.61 6.99
C PRO A 96 9.06 10.04 8.25
N MET A 97 9.79 9.17 8.93
CA MET A 97 9.30 8.53 10.15
C MET A 97 10.34 8.69 11.26
N GLU A 98 9.86 9.05 12.46
CA GLU A 98 10.72 9.11 13.64
C GLU A 98 11.06 7.69 14.13
N PRO A 99 12.15 7.54 14.93
CA PRO A 99 12.54 6.22 15.42
C PRO A 99 11.47 5.45 16.18
N ASP A 100 10.55 6.15 16.85
CA ASP A 100 9.44 5.53 17.56
C ASP A 100 8.25 5.17 16.66
N GLY A 101 8.32 5.49 15.37
CA GLY A 101 7.29 5.17 14.40
C GLY A 101 6.31 6.30 14.11
N ARG A 102 6.48 7.45 14.72
CA ARG A 102 5.59 8.61 14.46
C ARG A 102 5.87 9.20 13.09
N PHE A 103 4.80 9.54 12.41
CA PHE A 103 4.87 10.23 11.13
C PHE A 103 3.64 11.13 10.94
N SER A 104 3.76 12.08 10.04
CA SER A 104 2.62 12.93 9.66
C SER A 104 1.97 12.35 8.41
N LEU A 105 0.68 12.05 8.50
CA LEU A 105 -0.09 11.60 7.36
C LEU A 105 -0.40 12.82 6.49
N PRO A 106 0.07 12.85 5.23
CA PRO A 106 -0.27 13.97 4.34
C PRO A 106 -1.78 14.15 4.22
N GLY A 107 -2.22 15.43 4.20
CA GLY A 107 -3.64 15.75 4.14
C GLY A 107 -4.35 15.15 2.94
N GLU A 108 -3.66 15.03 1.81
CA GLU A 108 -4.24 14.42 0.60
C GLU A 108 -4.67 12.96 0.84
N PHE A 109 -3.91 12.21 1.65
CA PHE A 109 -4.25 10.82 1.99
C PHE A 109 -5.37 10.76 3.03
N ALA A 110 -5.31 11.60 4.05
CA ALA A 110 -6.37 11.68 5.07
C ALA A 110 -7.72 12.01 4.42
N GLU A 111 -7.72 12.92 3.46
CA GLU A 111 -8.93 13.32 2.73
C GLU A 111 -9.50 12.17 1.91
N VAL A 112 -8.65 11.46 1.15
CA VAL A 112 -9.07 10.31 0.35
C VAL A 112 -9.63 9.18 1.23
N LEU A 113 -9.00 8.95 2.37
CA LEU A 113 -9.45 7.94 3.34
C LEU A 113 -10.74 8.34 4.04
N GLU A 114 -11.08 9.62 4.04
CA GLU A 114 -12.22 10.18 4.77
C GLU A 114 -12.17 9.84 6.25
N VAL A 115 -10.98 10.02 6.86
CA VAL A 115 -10.77 9.70 8.27
C VAL A 115 -10.55 10.96 9.08
N ALA A 116 -11.04 10.95 10.32
CA ALA A 116 -10.87 12.03 11.27
C ALA A 116 -10.08 11.57 12.50
N ASP A 117 -10.42 10.41 13.04
CA ASP A 117 -9.90 9.94 14.33
C ASP A 117 -9.04 8.70 14.24
N GLY A 118 -9.21 7.89 13.21
CA GLY A 118 -8.50 6.62 13.14
C GLY A 118 -8.42 6.07 11.73
N VAL A 119 -7.38 5.30 11.51
CA VAL A 119 -7.09 4.66 10.22
C VAL A 119 -6.86 3.17 10.49
N MET A 120 -7.43 2.31 9.66
CA MET A 120 -7.14 0.89 9.73
C MET A 120 -5.92 0.58 8.89
N LEU A 121 -4.88 0.06 9.54
CA LEU A 121 -3.71 -0.50 8.86
C LEU A 121 -3.94 -1.97 8.58
N VAL A 122 -3.70 -2.38 7.35
CA VAL A 122 -3.94 -3.76 6.91
C VAL A 122 -2.70 -4.29 6.22
N GLY A 123 -2.13 -5.38 6.75
CA GLY A 123 -1.00 -6.06 6.13
C GLY A 123 -1.46 -6.91 4.96
N LYS A 124 -0.78 -6.78 3.83
CA LYS A 124 -1.07 -7.51 2.58
C LYS A 124 0.12 -8.34 2.11
N GLY A 125 1.04 -8.68 2.99
CA GLY A 125 2.25 -9.41 2.64
C GLY A 125 3.36 -8.47 2.20
N ASP A 126 3.50 -8.25 0.91
CA ASP A 126 4.56 -7.40 0.35
C ASP A 126 4.33 -5.91 0.55
N LYS A 127 3.14 -5.51 0.96
CA LYS A 127 2.77 -4.11 1.22
C LYS A 127 1.78 -4.04 2.37
N PHE A 128 1.50 -2.84 2.84
CA PHE A 128 0.38 -2.60 3.73
C PHE A 128 -0.59 -1.61 3.09
N GLN A 129 -1.78 -1.54 3.62
CA GLN A 129 -2.80 -0.61 3.16
C GLN A 129 -3.35 0.19 4.33
N MET A 130 -3.79 1.39 4.02
CA MET A 130 -4.55 2.23 4.95
C MET A 130 -5.98 2.33 4.42
N TRP A 131 -6.91 2.10 5.33
CA TRP A 131 -8.33 2.07 5.00
C TRP A 131 -9.13 2.92 5.99
N ASN A 132 -10.22 3.49 5.53
CA ASN A 132 -11.29 3.95 6.42
C ASN A 132 -11.81 2.73 7.19
N PRO A 133 -11.94 2.80 8.52
CA PRO A 133 -12.32 1.62 9.32
C PRO A 133 -13.66 0.98 8.91
N LYS A 134 -14.65 1.79 8.55
CA LYS A 134 -15.96 1.27 8.12
C LYS A 134 -15.89 0.59 6.76
N ARG A 135 -15.13 1.16 5.83
CA ARG A 135 -14.93 0.55 4.51
C ARG A 135 -14.14 -0.75 4.62
N TRP A 136 -13.17 -0.79 5.52
CA TRP A 136 -12.41 -2.03 5.75
C TRP A 136 -13.30 -3.13 6.30
N GLN A 137 -14.19 -2.81 7.24
CA GLN A 137 -15.12 -3.79 7.79
C GLN A 137 -15.93 -4.47 6.69
N ALA A 138 -16.49 -3.69 5.78
CA ALA A 138 -17.28 -4.21 4.65
C ALA A 138 -16.42 -5.04 3.69
N ARG A 139 -15.20 -4.57 3.40
CA ARG A 139 -14.26 -5.29 2.51
C ARG A 139 -13.82 -6.61 3.12
N ARG A 140 -13.50 -6.61 4.41
CA ARG A 140 -13.09 -7.82 5.13
C ARG A 140 -14.19 -8.87 5.09
N ASP A 141 -15.44 -8.47 5.34
CA ASP A 141 -16.59 -9.39 5.30
C ASP A 141 -16.76 -9.97 3.90
N ALA A 142 -16.64 -9.15 2.86
CA ALA A 142 -16.71 -9.60 1.47
C ALA A 142 -15.56 -10.55 1.13
N ASP A 143 -14.35 -10.26 1.57
CA ASP A 143 -13.18 -11.11 1.31
C ASP A 143 -13.25 -12.43 2.05
N LYS A 144 -13.83 -12.44 3.24
CA LYS A 144 -14.09 -13.68 3.98
C LYS A 144 -15.00 -14.61 3.18
N ALA A 145 -16.08 -14.07 2.61
CA ALA A 145 -17.00 -14.84 1.77
C ALA A 145 -16.33 -15.33 0.49
N ARG A 146 -15.50 -14.49 -0.13
CA ARG A 146 -14.74 -14.86 -1.33
C ARG A 146 -13.74 -15.96 -1.04
N MET A 147 -13.06 -15.91 0.09
CA MET A 147 -12.12 -16.97 0.48
C MET A 147 -12.82 -18.30 0.67
N ALA A 148 -13.98 -18.33 1.32
CA ALA A 148 -14.77 -19.53 1.50
C ALA A 148 -15.19 -20.13 0.15
N ALA A 149 -15.63 -19.27 -0.78
CA ALA A 149 -15.99 -19.69 -2.13
C ALA A 149 -14.80 -20.21 -2.92
N PHE A 150 -13.66 -19.53 -2.79
CA PHE A 150 -12.42 -19.95 -3.44
C PHE A 150 -11.97 -21.35 -2.99
N VAL A 151 -11.98 -21.59 -1.68
CA VAL A 151 -11.62 -22.91 -1.12
C VAL A 151 -12.57 -23.99 -1.61
N ARG A 152 -13.87 -23.73 -1.63
CA ARG A 152 -14.86 -24.68 -2.18
C ARG A 152 -14.61 -24.96 -3.67
N GLY A 153 -14.19 -23.94 -4.42
CA GLY A 153 -13.83 -24.08 -5.82
C GLY A 153 -12.61 -24.99 -6.05
N LEU A 154 -11.63 -24.93 -5.15
CA LEU A 154 -10.47 -25.82 -5.19
C LEU A 154 -10.87 -27.27 -4.99
N ASP A 155 -11.75 -27.54 -3.99
CA ASP A 155 -12.27 -28.89 -3.74
C ASP A 155 -13.04 -29.42 -4.95
N ALA A 156 -13.87 -28.60 -5.57
CA ALA A 156 -14.61 -28.97 -6.77
C ALA A 156 -13.69 -29.20 -7.98
N GLY A 157 -12.58 -28.44 -8.05
CA GLY A 157 -11.59 -28.59 -9.13
C GLY A 157 -10.78 -29.89 -9.05
N ASP A 158 -10.65 -30.44 -7.83
CA ASP A 158 -9.91 -31.69 -7.58
C ASP A 158 -10.79 -32.95 -7.83
N ALA A 159 -12.05 -32.76 -8.09
CA ALA A 159 -12.97 -33.88 -8.38
C ALA A 159 -12.99 -34.26 -9.91
#